data_d56cca37f3f7681599e2a59ed19301b9
#
_entry.id   d56cca37f3f7681599e2a59ed19301b9
#
_cell.length_a   1.000
_cell.length_b   1.000
_cell.length_c   1.000
_cell.angle_alpha   90.00
_cell.angle_beta   90.00
_cell.angle_gamma   90.00
#
_symmetry.space_group_name_H-M   'P 1'
#
loop_
_entity.id
_entity.type
_entity.pdbx_description
1 polymer ?
#
loop_
_entity_poly.entity_id
_entity_poly.type
_entity_poly.pdbx_seq_one_letter_code
_entity_poly.pdbx_strand_id
1 'polypeptide(L)'
;PLPPAAAIASGRHVQVPVLMGTNRDEGRLFAQLLSYIGKLNLRSGYEARVQRMHASPAPVLRQYAAVAAQSRWEAFADIVTDGGFACPTRRLGRALRTHAPVYAYEFDDPHAPYGLLRLPFSPALGAFHASELVYLFQRPWVLSGKPQFSPAQQAFANTLQDYWGAFARTGDPNGG
;
A
#
# COMPACT_ATOMS: atom_id res chain seq x y z
N PRO A 1 -26.58 -13.14 -5.97
CA PRO A 1 -25.12 -13.20 -6.04
C PRO A 1 -24.54 -13.26 -4.62
N LEU A 2 -23.47 -14.05 -4.42
CA LEU A 2 -22.77 -14.07 -3.14
C LEU A 2 -21.93 -12.79 -2.99
N PRO A 3 -21.80 -12.24 -1.77
CA PRO A 3 -20.78 -11.24 -1.49
C PRO A 3 -19.38 -11.79 -1.84
N PRO A 4 -18.42 -10.93 -2.34
CA PRO A 4 -17.11 -11.40 -2.79
C PRO A 4 -16.36 -12.25 -1.75
N ALA A 5 -16.34 -11.84 -0.49
CA ALA A 5 -15.70 -12.59 0.58
C ALA A 5 -16.28 -14.00 0.77
N ALA A 6 -17.60 -14.13 0.68
CA ALA A 6 -18.28 -15.43 0.79
C ALA A 6 -18.03 -16.31 -0.44
N ALA A 7 -17.96 -15.72 -1.65
CA ALA A 7 -17.62 -16.43 -2.87
C ALA A 7 -16.21 -17.01 -2.81
N ILE A 8 -15.25 -16.22 -2.34
CA ILE A 8 -13.85 -16.65 -2.17
C ILE A 8 -13.74 -17.73 -1.10
N ALA A 9 -14.32 -17.52 0.07
CA ALA A 9 -14.26 -18.50 1.16
C ALA A 9 -14.86 -19.87 0.78
N SER A 10 -15.88 -19.88 -0.06
CA SER A 10 -16.55 -21.10 -0.55
C SER A 10 -15.97 -21.69 -1.84
N GLY A 11 -14.91 -21.08 -2.41
CA GLY A 11 -14.32 -21.50 -3.70
C GLY A 11 -15.20 -21.21 -4.93
N ARG A 12 -16.27 -20.44 -4.77
CA ARG A 12 -17.23 -20.11 -5.85
C ARG A 12 -16.79 -18.86 -6.63
N HIS A 13 -15.54 -18.87 -7.08
CA HIS A 13 -14.90 -17.85 -7.93
C HIS A 13 -14.03 -18.53 -8.97
N VAL A 14 -13.55 -17.78 -9.96
CA VAL A 14 -12.59 -18.29 -10.94
C VAL A 14 -11.26 -18.57 -10.22
N GLN A 15 -10.80 -19.81 -10.29
CA GLN A 15 -9.60 -20.30 -9.60
C GLN A 15 -8.39 -20.18 -10.54
N VAL A 16 -7.78 -19.02 -10.55
CA VAL A 16 -6.57 -18.70 -11.35
C VAL A 16 -5.44 -18.25 -10.42
N PRO A 17 -4.17 -18.38 -10.83
CA PRO A 17 -3.06 -17.80 -10.09
C PRO A 17 -3.26 -16.31 -9.84
N VAL A 18 -2.86 -15.81 -8.67
CA VAL A 18 -3.01 -14.41 -8.27
C VAL A 18 -1.66 -13.87 -7.83
N LEU A 19 -1.25 -12.74 -8.43
CA LEU A 19 -0.16 -11.90 -7.94
C LEU A 19 -0.77 -10.69 -7.25
N MET A 20 -0.49 -10.47 -5.98
CA MET A 20 -1.10 -9.41 -5.18
C MET A 20 -0.13 -8.87 -4.13
N GLY A 21 -0.29 -7.61 -3.75
CA GLY A 21 0.55 -7.02 -2.73
C GLY A 21 0.07 -5.66 -2.28
N THR A 22 0.93 -4.97 -1.52
CA THR A 22 0.74 -3.61 -1.04
C THR A 22 2.07 -2.87 -1.05
N ASN A 23 1.99 -1.56 -0.95
CA ASN A 23 3.16 -0.75 -0.70
C ASN A 23 3.36 -0.59 0.81
N ARG A 24 4.61 -0.47 1.26
CA ARG A 24 4.93 -0.37 2.68
C ARG A 24 4.29 0.84 3.37
N ASP A 25 4.24 1.97 2.67
CA ASP A 25 3.81 3.25 3.22
C ASP A 25 2.49 3.76 2.62
N GLU A 26 1.54 2.85 2.29
CA GLU A 26 0.26 3.17 1.62
C GLU A 26 -0.46 4.38 2.22
N GLY A 27 -0.55 4.44 3.53
CA GLY A 27 -1.29 5.46 4.26
C GLY A 27 -0.69 6.86 4.22
N ARG A 28 0.61 7.00 3.89
CA ARG A 28 1.29 8.28 3.90
C ARG A 28 0.73 9.26 2.88
N LEU A 29 0.37 8.80 1.69
CA LEU A 29 -0.29 9.63 0.69
C LEU A 29 -1.61 10.21 1.22
N PHE A 30 -2.44 9.37 1.83
CA PHE A 30 -3.74 9.79 2.36
C PHE A 30 -3.59 10.75 3.55
N ALA A 31 -2.65 10.47 4.47
CA ALA A 31 -2.35 11.35 5.57
C ALA A 31 -1.89 12.74 5.10
N GLN A 32 -1.05 12.79 4.06
CA GLN A 32 -0.58 14.04 3.47
C GLN A 32 -1.72 14.82 2.78
N LEU A 33 -2.52 14.16 1.94
CA LEU A 33 -3.64 14.80 1.27
C LEU A 33 -4.66 15.37 2.27
N LEU A 34 -5.00 14.60 3.31
CA LEU A 34 -5.90 15.05 4.36
C LEU A 34 -5.33 16.23 5.17
N SER A 35 -4.03 16.23 5.42
CA SER A 35 -3.34 17.34 6.08
C SER A 35 -3.36 18.59 5.22
N TYR A 36 -3.09 18.45 3.92
CA TYR A 36 -3.06 19.56 2.97
C TYR A 36 -4.43 20.26 2.83
N ILE A 37 -5.51 19.49 2.75
CA ILE A 37 -6.87 20.07 2.65
C ILE A 37 -7.43 20.50 4.02
N GLY A 38 -6.61 20.56 5.06
CA GLY A 38 -7.00 21.00 6.41
C GLY A 38 -7.95 20.07 7.16
N LYS A 39 -8.26 18.89 6.60
CA LYS A 39 -9.19 17.92 7.24
C LYS A 39 -8.53 17.05 8.31
N LEU A 40 -7.20 17.09 8.43
CA LEU A 40 -6.43 16.28 9.36
C LEU A 40 -5.60 17.18 10.29
N ASN A 41 -6.11 17.46 11.47
CA ASN A 41 -5.32 18.05 12.55
C ASN A 41 -4.92 16.93 13.51
N LEU A 42 -3.69 16.43 13.38
CA LEU A 42 -3.18 15.33 14.21
C LEU A 42 -2.53 15.80 15.50
N ARG A 43 -2.30 17.11 15.69
CA ARG A 43 -1.73 17.61 16.95
C ARG A 43 -2.72 17.45 18.11
N SER A 44 -4.00 17.73 17.87
CA SER A 44 -5.06 17.67 18.88
C SER A 44 -6.16 16.66 18.58
N GLY A 45 -6.16 16.03 17.41
CA GLY A 45 -7.26 15.20 16.91
C GLY A 45 -6.91 13.75 16.58
N TYR A 46 -5.67 13.29 16.87
CA TYR A 46 -5.23 11.93 16.52
C TYR A 46 -6.14 10.87 17.14
N GLU A 47 -6.28 10.88 18.47
CA GLU A 47 -7.07 9.89 19.21
C GLU A 47 -8.55 9.92 18.79
N ALA A 48 -9.12 11.11 18.65
CA ALA A 48 -10.50 11.27 18.19
C ALA A 48 -10.70 10.76 16.74
N ARG A 49 -9.68 10.87 15.90
CA ARG A 49 -9.72 10.32 14.53
C ARG A 49 -9.72 8.82 14.54
N VAL A 50 -8.81 8.20 15.30
CA VAL A 50 -8.76 6.75 15.48
C VAL A 50 -10.05 6.22 16.07
N GLN A 51 -10.63 6.90 17.07
CA GLN A 51 -11.92 6.53 17.66
C GLN A 51 -13.05 6.52 16.63
N ARG A 52 -13.07 7.45 15.68
CA ARG A 52 -14.09 7.47 14.62
C ARG A 52 -13.89 6.40 13.55
N MET A 53 -12.66 5.93 13.36
CA MET A 53 -12.34 4.93 12.33
C MET A 53 -12.53 3.50 12.81
N HIS A 54 -12.51 3.25 14.10
CA HIS A 54 -12.51 1.90 14.66
C HIS A 54 -13.58 1.72 15.73
N ALA A 55 -14.32 0.62 15.63
CA ALA A 55 -15.31 0.24 16.66
C ALA A 55 -14.67 -0.06 18.03
N SER A 56 -13.41 -0.51 18.02
CA SER A 56 -12.60 -0.77 19.22
C SER A 56 -11.26 -0.03 19.13
N PRO A 57 -11.21 1.27 19.43
CA PRO A 57 -10.02 2.10 19.20
C PRO A 57 -8.88 1.85 20.20
N ALA A 58 -9.16 1.41 21.42
CA ALA A 58 -8.15 1.28 22.46
C ALA A 58 -7.02 0.29 22.13
N PRO A 59 -7.26 -0.91 21.56
CA PRO A 59 -6.19 -1.78 21.08
C PRO A 59 -5.33 -1.13 19.99
N VAL A 60 -5.97 -0.42 19.05
CA VAL A 60 -5.28 0.29 17.96
C VAL A 60 -4.36 1.37 18.53
N LEU A 61 -4.87 2.24 19.39
CA LEU A 61 -4.05 3.29 20.03
C LEU A 61 -2.86 2.72 20.81
N ARG A 62 -3.04 1.58 21.49
CA ARG A 62 -1.92 0.90 22.18
C ARG A 62 -0.89 0.36 21.20
N GLN A 63 -1.33 -0.26 20.12
CA GLN A 63 -0.44 -0.85 19.10
C GLN A 63 0.50 0.19 18.50
N TYR A 64 0.00 1.38 18.22
CA TYR A 64 0.77 2.45 17.58
C TYR A 64 1.30 3.51 18.57
N ALA A 65 1.23 3.27 19.87
CA ALA A 65 1.61 4.25 20.90
C ALA A 65 3.07 4.72 20.77
N ALA A 66 4.01 3.82 20.48
CA ALA A 66 5.42 4.15 20.34
C ALA A 66 5.68 5.05 19.12
N VAL A 67 5.04 4.77 18.00
CA VAL A 67 5.14 5.61 16.79
C VAL A 67 4.45 6.95 17.03
N ALA A 68 3.27 6.95 17.65
CA ALA A 68 2.51 8.17 17.94
C ALA A 68 3.25 9.13 18.92
N ALA A 69 4.06 8.59 19.82
CA ALA A 69 4.90 9.39 20.71
C ALA A 69 5.97 10.18 19.95
N GLN A 70 6.44 9.68 18.82
CA GLN A 70 7.41 10.35 17.95
C GLN A 70 6.69 11.20 16.89
N SER A 71 5.70 10.62 16.22
CA SER A 71 4.96 11.25 15.12
C SER A 71 3.54 10.72 15.05
N ARG A 72 2.56 11.53 15.44
CA ARG A 72 1.14 11.19 15.27
C ARG A 72 0.73 11.08 13.80
N TRP A 73 1.43 11.78 12.92
CA TRP A 73 1.22 11.70 11.47
C TRP A 73 1.62 10.32 10.94
N GLU A 74 2.81 9.83 11.32
CA GLU A 74 3.26 8.49 10.93
C GLU A 74 2.37 7.40 11.53
N ALA A 75 2.05 7.48 12.82
CA ALA A 75 1.14 6.53 13.44
C ALA A 75 -0.23 6.47 12.73
N PHE A 76 -0.75 7.62 12.32
CA PHE A 76 -1.99 7.65 11.54
C PHE A 76 -1.81 7.02 10.16
N ALA A 77 -0.72 7.31 9.47
CA ALA A 77 -0.40 6.69 8.18
C ALA A 77 -0.26 5.17 8.29
N ASP A 78 0.43 4.67 9.32
CA ASP A 78 0.61 3.24 9.57
C ASP A 78 -0.73 2.55 9.87
N ILE A 79 -1.61 3.18 10.68
CA ILE A 79 -2.97 2.67 10.93
C ILE A 79 -3.76 2.55 9.62
N VAL A 80 -3.65 3.53 8.73
CA VAL A 80 -4.31 3.49 7.43
C VAL A 80 -3.69 2.40 6.54
N THR A 81 -2.36 2.28 6.53
CA THR A 81 -1.66 1.23 5.79
C THR A 81 -2.13 -0.16 6.24
N ASP A 82 -2.05 -0.44 7.52
CA ASP A 82 -2.38 -1.76 8.06
C ASP A 82 -3.86 -2.07 7.95
N GLY A 83 -4.72 -1.12 8.36
CA GLY A 83 -6.16 -1.33 8.40
C GLY A 83 -6.83 -1.33 7.03
N GLY A 84 -6.35 -0.46 6.13
CA GLY A 84 -6.93 -0.27 4.79
C GLY A 84 -6.35 -1.19 3.71
N PHE A 85 -5.08 -1.57 3.84
CA PHE A 85 -4.34 -2.26 2.77
C PHE A 85 -3.70 -3.58 3.24
N ALA A 86 -2.70 -3.55 4.10
CA ALA A 86 -1.86 -4.70 4.40
C ALA A 86 -2.64 -5.87 5.03
N CYS A 87 -3.40 -5.63 6.09
CA CYS A 87 -4.19 -6.69 6.74
C CYS A 87 -5.32 -7.25 5.87
N PRO A 88 -6.11 -6.41 5.16
CA PRO A 88 -7.12 -6.91 4.22
C PRO A 88 -6.49 -7.75 3.10
N THR A 89 -5.40 -7.29 2.48
CA THR A 89 -4.70 -8.01 1.42
C THR A 89 -4.16 -9.35 1.89
N ARG A 90 -3.53 -9.40 3.07
CA ARG A 90 -3.06 -10.66 3.68
C ARG A 90 -4.20 -11.63 3.98
N ARG A 91 -5.35 -11.14 4.48
CA ARG A 91 -6.54 -11.99 4.70
C ARG A 91 -7.07 -12.55 3.40
N LEU A 92 -7.18 -11.71 2.38
CA LEU A 92 -7.63 -12.11 1.05
C LEU A 92 -6.69 -13.17 0.44
N GLY A 93 -5.38 -12.93 0.47
CA GLY A 93 -4.39 -13.87 -0.03
C GLY A 93 -4.44 -15.23 0.68
N ARG A 94 -4.64 -15.24 2.00
CA ARG A 94 -4.82 -16.48 2.77
C ARG A 94 -6.08 -17.25 2.36
N ALA A 95 -7.16 -16.57 2.04
CA ALA A 95 -8.39 -17.20 1.58
C ALA A 95 -8.23 -17.74 0.14
N LEU A 96 -7.65 -16.97 -0.76
CA LEU A 96 -7.45 -17.37 -2.15
C LEU A 96 -6.49 -18.57 -2.29
N ARG A 97 -5.41 -18.62 -1.50
CA ARG A 97 -4.39 -19.69 -1.58
C ARG A 97 -4.91 -21.09 -1.30
N THR A 98 -6.10 -21.22 -0.72
CA THR A 98 -6.75 -22.53 -0.52
C THR A 98 -7.33 -23.10 -1.82
N HIS A 99 -7.42 -22.29 -2.87
CA HIS A 99 -8.05 -22.65 -4.13
C HIS A 99 -7.12 -22.50 -5.36
N ALA A 100 -6.12 -21.60 -5.28
CA ALA A 100 -5.19 -21.34 -6.39
C ALA A 100 -3.84 -20.82 -5.84
N PRO A 101 -2.76 -20.89 -6.64
CA PRO A 101 -1.48 -20.27 -6.28
C PRO A 101 -1.64 -18.76 -6.03
N VAL A 102 -1.07 -18.27 -4.93
CA VAL A 102 -1.04 -16.85 -4.60
C VAL A 102 0.40 -16.42 -4.34
N TYR A 103 0.85 -15.46 -5.10
CA TYR A 103 2.15 -14.80 -4.97
C TYR A 103 1.95 -13.43 -4.35
N ALA A 104 2.59 -13.18 -3.21
CA ALA A 104 2.45 -11.94 -2.48
C ALA A 104 3.73 -11.12 -2.53
N TYR A 105 3.59 -9.80 -2.72
CA TYR A 105 4.71 -8.86 -2.69
C TYR A 105 4.43 -7.70 -1.72
N GLU A 106 5.50 -7.03 -1.32
CA GLU A 106 5.47 -5.71 -0.71
C GLU A 106 6.45 -4.82 -1.47
N PHE A 107 5.95 -3.71 -2.01
CA PHE A 107 6.79 -2.72 -2.65
C PHE A 107 7.38 -1.79 -1.59
N ASP A 108 8.72 -1.69 -1.53
CA ASP A 108 9.44 -0.94 -0.50
C ASP A 108 10.64 -0.18 -1.06
N ASP A 109 10.39 0.84 -1.91
CA ASP A 109 11.40 1.86 -2.18
C ASP A 109 11.10 3.12 -1.36
N PRO A 110 11.89 3.40 -0.30
CA PRO A 110 11.67 4.58 0.54
C PRO A 110 11.93 5.90 -0.19
N HIS A 111 12.51 5.85 -1.39
CA HIS A 111 12.84 7.00 -2.25
C HIS A 111 12.03 7.02 -3.54
N ALA A 112 10.85 6.36 -3.56
CA ALA A 112 9.99 6.35 -4.73
C ALA A 112 9.68 7.78 -5.22
N PRO A 113 9.77 8.05 -6.53
CA PRO A 113 9.52 9.39 -7.07
C PRO A 113 8.08 9.82 -6.85
N TYR A 114 7.87 11.04 -6.34
CA TYR A 114 6.52 11.57 -6.07
C TYR A 114 6.28 12.99 -6.61
N GLY A 115 7.16 13.48 -7.46
CA GLY A 115 7.00 14.68 -8.31
C GLY A 115 6.17 15.83 -7.71
N LEU A 116 4.95 15.98 -8.19
CA LEU A 116 4.02 17.06 -7.81
C LEU A 116 3.52 17.01 -6.36
N LEU A 117 3.66 15.87 -5.69
CA LEU A 117 3.26 15.71 -4.28
C LEU A 117 4.32 16.20 -3.30
N ARG A 118 5.46 16.67 -3.79
CA ARG A 118 6.52 17.23 -2.95
C ARG A 118 6.11 18.61 -2.43
N LEU A 119 5.39 18.61 -1.33
CA LEU A 119 5.03 19.85 -0.63
C LEU A 119 6.17 20.30 0.29
N PRO A 120 6.44 21.61 0.41
CA PRO A 120 7.39 22.13 1.39
C PRO A 120 7.02 21.63 2.79
N PHE A 121 8.04 21.22 3.55
CA PHE A 121 7.89 20.77 4.95
C PHE A 121 7.00 19.52 5.18
N SER A 122 6.65 18.79 4.12
CA SER A 122 5.94 17.53 4.29
C SER A 122 6.90 16.38 4.60
N PRO A 123 6.48 15.39 5.40
CA PRO A 123 7.24 14.16 5.60
C PRO A 123 7.46 13.42 4.27
N ALA A 124 8.54 12.61 4.22
CA ALA A 124 8.78 11.75 3.07
C ALA A 124 7.64 10.74 2.91
N LEU A 125 7.17 10.55 1.69
CA LEU A 125 6.09 9.62 1.40
C LEU A 125 6.53 8.16 1.39
N GLY A 126 7.83 7.90 1.16
CA GLY A 126 8.35 6.53 1.08
C GLY A 126 7.75 5.74 -0.07
N ALA A 127 7.48 4.47 0.17
CA ALA A 127 6.76 3.59 -0.74
C ALA A 127 5.24 3.82 -0.62
N PHE A 128 4.77 4.98 -1.05
CA PHE A 128 3.39 5.45 -0.90
C PHE A 128 2.43 4.77 -1.87
N HIS A 129 1.13 4.94 -1.62
CA HIS A 129 0.07 4.37 -2.47
C HIS A 129 0.25 4.68 -3.95
N ALA A 130 0.28 3.63 -4.77
CA ALA A 130 0.47 3.64 -6.22
C ALA A 130 1.87 4.10 -6.69
N SER A 131 2.87 4.19 -5.80
CA SER A 131 4.23 4.55 -6.21
C SER A 131 4.93 3.44 -7.03
N GLU A 132 4.51 2.20 -6.92
CA GLU A 132 5.00 1.08 -7.74
C GLU A 132 4.62 1.21 -9.22
N LEU A 133 3.54 1.93 -9.54
CA LEU A 133 3.05 2.06 -10.91
C LEU A 133 4.05 2.76 -11.84
N VAL A 134 4.84 3.72 -11.31
CA VAL A 134 5.88 4.38 -12.13
C VAL A 134 7.02 3.44 -12.48
N TYR A 135 7.31 2.45 -11.65
CA TYR A 135 8.32 1.41 -11.90
C TYR A 135 7.81 0.40 -12.93
N LEU A 136 6.56 -0.03 -12.79
CA LEU A 136 5.96 -1.02 -13.69
C LEU A 136 5.75 -0.46 -15.10
N PHE A 137 5.23 0.77 -15.21
CA PHE A 137 4.84 1.33 -16.50
C PHE A 137 5.82 2.36 -17.05
N GLN A 138 6.75 2.87 -16.25
CA GLN A 138 7.75 3.89 -16.61
C GLN A 138 7.15 5.11 -17.33
N ARG A 139 5.92 5.45 -17.02
CA ARG A 139 5.17 6.56 -17.62
C ARG A 139 4.90 7.66 -16.61
N PRO A 140 4.78 8.91 -17.08
CA PRO A 140 4.29 9.99 -16.22
C PRO A 140 2.93 9.60 -15.63
N TRP A 141 2.80 9.81 -14.33
CA TRP A 141 1.54 9.66 -13.63
C TRP A 141 1.18 10.95 -12.92
N VAL A 142 -0.11 11.21 -12.71
CA VAL A 142 -0.63 12.47 -12.13
C VAL A 142 0.10 12.90 -10.86
N LEU A 143 0.50 11.95 -10.03
CA LEU A 143 1.11 12.25 -8.74
C LEU A 143 2.65 12.21 -8.76
N SER A 144 3.27 11.46 -9.66
CA SER A 144 4.73 11.33 -9.71
C SER A 144 5.39 12.18 -10.80
N GLY A 145 4.62 12.70 -11.77
CA GLY A 145 5.21 13.30 -12.96
C GLY A 145 6.01 12.31 -13.81
N LYS A 146 6.96 12.78 -14.61
CA LYS A 146 7.88 11.91 -15.34
C LYS A 146 8.91 11.34 -14.36
N PRO A 147 9.01 10.02 -14.19
CA PRO A 147 9.96 9.42 -13.26
C PRO A 147 11.40 9.73 -13.71
N GLN A 148 12.23 10.15 -12.77
CA GLN A 148 13.67 10.26 -12.94
C GLN A 148 14.31 9.23 -12.01
N PHE A 149 14.62 8.07 -12.55
CA PHE A 149 15.21 6.98 -11.79
C PHE A 149 16.72 7.12 -11.68
N SER A 150 17.25 6.85 -10.51
CA SER A 150 18.67 6.52 -10.36
C SER A 150 18.96 5.18 -11.08
N PRO A 151 20.25 4.86 -11.37
CA PRO A 151 20.60 3.57 -11.96
C PRO A 151 20.05 2.38 -11.15
N ALA A 152 20.09 2.46 -9.83
CA ALA A 152 19.55 1.41 -8.94
C ALA A 152 18.02 1.28 -9.06
N GLN A 153 17.31 2.40 -9.12
CA GLN A 153 15.86 2.40 -9.32
C GLN A 153 15.47 1.90 -10.70
N GLN A 154 16.26 2.20 -11.73
CA GLN A 154 16.02 1.64 -13.07
C GLN A 154 16.21 0.12 -13.09
N ALA A 155 17.27 -0.40 -12.45
CA ALA A 155 17.46 -1.85 -12.33
C ALA A 155 16.30 -2.50 -11.55
N PHE A 156 15.85 -1.87 -10.47
CA PHE A 156 14.70 -2.33 -9.71
C PHE A 156 13.39 -2.32 -10.53
N ALA A 157 13.16 -1.27 -11.33
CA ALA A 157 12.02 -1.20 -12.24
C ALA A 157 12.03 -2.35 -13.25
N ASN A 158 13.19 -2.67 -13.83
CA ASN A 158 13.34 -3.81 -14.77
C ASN A 158 13.00 -5.12 -14.07
N THR A 159 13.53 -5.35 -12.87
CA THR A 159 13.23 -6.56 -12.08
C THR A 159 11.73 -6.69 -11.78
N LEU A 160 11.07 -5.59 -11.39
CA LEU A 160 9.62 -5.59 -11.18
C LEU A 160 8.86 -5.97 -12.46
N GLN A 161 9.22 -5.37 -13.59
CA GLN A 161 8.60 -5.67 -14.89
C GLN A 161 8.82 -7.14 -15.30
N ASP A 162 9.98 -7.71 -15.00
CA ASP A 162 10.26 -9.13 -15.26
C ASP A 162 9.33 -10.04 -14.45
N TYR A 163 9.13 -9.77 -13.14
CA TYR A 163 8.19 -10.53 -12.32
C TYR A 163 6.75 -10.45 -12.84
N TRP A 164 6.26 -9.25 -13.16
CA TRP A 164 4.90 -9.08 -13.70
C TRP A 164 4.76 -9.70 -15.07
N GLY A 165 5.79 -9.56 -15.93
CA GLY A 165 5.82 -10.16 -17.26
C GLY A 165 5.85 -11.68 -17.20
N ALA A 166 6.65 -12.28 -16.31
CA ALA A 166 6.67 -13.72 -16.09
C ALA A 166 5.29 -14.21 -15.62
N PHE A 167 4.73 -13.58 -14.60
CA PHE A 167 3.40 -13.91 -14.09
C PHE A 167 2.32 -13.84 -15.19
N ALA A 168 2.32 -12.78 -15.99
CA ALA A 168 1.34 -12.63 -17.07
C ALA A 168 1.43 -13.74 -18.15
N ARG A 169 2.64 -14.28 -18.38
CA ARG A 169 2.85 -15.34 -19.38
C ARG A 169 2.60 -16.74 -18.82
N THR A 170 2.95 -16.99 -17.59
CA THR A 170 3.04 -18.36 -17.04
C THR A 170 2.13 -18.60 -15.83
N GLY A 171 1.63 -17.55 -15.19
CA GLY A 171 0.95 -17.62 -13.90
C GLY A 171 1.91 -17.75 -12.70
N ASP A 172 3.23 -17.68 -12.95
CA ASP A 172 4.29 -17.72 -11.93
C ASP A 172 5.24 -16.52 -12.12
N PRO A 173 5.40 -15.62 -11.14
CA PRO A 173 6.29 -14.47 -11.25
C PRO A 173 7.78 -14.86 -11.19
N ASN A 174 8.13 -16.08 -10.70
CA ASN A 174 9.50 -16.50 -10.49
C ASN A 174 10.14 -17.12 -11.76
N GLY A 175 9.50 -17.02 -12.91
CA GLY A 175 10.05 -17.45 -14.18
C GLY A 175 10.07 -18.96 -14.34
N GLY A 176 8.92 -19.59 -14.23
CA GLY A 176 8.73 -20.99 -14.58
C GLY A 176 8.92 -21.27 -16.06
#